data_173e0cd9e7062d774aa2759ddcd3df91
#
_entry.id   173e0cd9e7062d774aa2759ddcd3df91
#
_cell.length_a   1.000
_cell.length_b   1.000
_cell.length_c   1.000
_cell.angle_alpha   90.00
_cell.angle_beta   90.00
_cell.angle_gamma   90.00
#
_symmetry.space_group_name_H-M   'P 1'
#
loop_
_entity.id
_entity.type
_entity.pdbx_description
1 polymer ?
#
loop_
_entity_poly.entity_id
_entity_poly.type
_entity_poly.pdbx_seq_one_letter_code
_entity_poly.pdbx_strand_id
1 'polypeptide(L)'
;MLALLSQITRLLAGLAALVACASASGQTSFPPLAGESPLTGALAGDQVFPHVAIGANGGYVVWQDNVTDGDGWGLSALRLDNNLSGSQAPFRVNQISAGNQENPRVALLPSGGAVFVWQGGLAGGQKIFARFLAADGTFATADQMVNTYTNAEQINPNLAVLTDGSVVVVWASSGQDGSLQGVYGQRLSATGAKLGAEFAVNQTTLLNQRTPNVAALANGGFVVAWISEVALGLDANSVDSYVLNTMARLYSAPGTAVGNEFKLNSASNACANPALSALPTGGFTAAWSQRDAANFDNGWDIYTRSFGADGTASVPEVCVNTFVYGDQYLPRIQSVGVDRMIVWTSLAQDGSREGVYGRLLDAAGQPSGSEFRINTTTVGQQMHPAIGSDGSSRFLVVWTSYAGDSRFDLFAQRYAISELLPQLPAPVLTPLSQSRIAVSWPELAGYDVSAYGLYVDGGASPVAVSSNYFVISGLSAGSTHTVRLDYLLREGRRPAPSVAASAKTWGEDANFDGLPDDWQAKYWGNDPSKWPSASDDSDGDGVSNLQEFLAGTDPTNARSVLRTRVADNGQGWRVHWDAQPGLVYMIQSSPDLATWTNVGLARFAAGTNDSILINPAAGRSFYRIVRVR
;
A
#
# COMPACT_ATOMS: atom_id res chain seq x y z
N MET A 1 -31.10 33.12 37.34
CA MET A 1 -31.64 32.42 36.16
C MET A 1 -30.90 32.79 34.86
N LEU A 2 -30.60 34.06 34.59
CA LEU A 2 -29.83 34.48 33.40
C LEU A 2 -28.33 34.05 33.40
N ALA A 3 -27.70 33.91 34.57
CA ALA A 3 -26.30 33.46 34.66
C ALA A 3 -26.11 31.97 34.41
N LEU A 4 -27.13 31.14 34.71
CA LEU A 4 -27.10 29.71 34.46
C LEU A 4 -27.29 29.36 32.96
N LEU A 5 -28.11 30.15 32.26
CA LEU A 5 -28.30 30.00 30.80
C LEU A 5 -27.02 30.36 30.00
N SER A 6 -26.25 31.34 30.45
CA SER A 6 -24.99 31.75 29.82
C SER A 6 -23.88 30.70 29.98
N GLN A 7 -23.86 29.95 31.07
CA GLN A 7 -22.88 28.85 31.26
C GLN A 7 -23.26 27.61 30.46
N ILE A 8 -24.54 27.30 30.34
CA ILE A 8 -25.00 26.14 29.51
C ILE A 8 -24.74 26.42 28.02
N THR A 9 -24.92 27.64 27.54
CA THR A 9 -24.64 28.03 26.14
C THR A 9 -23.13 27.99 25.84
N ARG A 10 -22.27 28.30 26.81
CA ARG A 10 -20.81 28.18 26.66
C ARG A 10 -20.32 26.72 26.73
N LEU A 11 -20.96 25.86 27.54
CA LEU A 11 -20.68 24.42 27.55
C LEU A 11 -21.13 23.73 26.28
N LEU A 12 -22.30 24.08 25.73
CA LEU A 12 -22.78 23.52 24.45
C LEU A 12 -21.97 24.02 23.24
N ALA A 13 -21.49 25.26 23.24
CA ALA A 13 -20.58 25.78 22.22
C ALA A 13 -19.18 25.13 22.32
N GLY A 14 -18.70 24.83 23.54
CA GLY A 14 -17.45 24.11 23.77
C GLY A 14 -17.53 22.62 23.33
N LEU A 15 -18.68 21.97 23.58
CA LEU A 15 -18.90 20.59 23.09
C LEU A 15 -19.07 20.51 21.57
N ALA A 16 -19.71 21.52 20.94
CA ALA A 16 -19.83 21.59 19.49
C ALA A 16 -18.48 21.87 18.78
N ALA A 17 -17.57 22.60 19.44
CA ALA A 17 -16.23 22.86 18.93
C ALA A 17 -15.27 21.67 19.11
N LEU A 18 -15.51 20.76 20.08
CA LEU A 18 -14.73 19.53 20.26
C LEU A 18 -15.22 18.35 19.38
N VAL A 19 -16.42 18.44 18.82
CA VAL A 19 -16.94 17.41 17.87
C VAL A 19 -16.56 17.73 16.41
N ALA A 20 -16.06 18.93 16.11
CA ALA A 20 -15.71 19.35 14.75
C ALA A 20 -14.24 19.15 14.35
N CYS A 21 -13.43 18.42 15.15
CA CYS A 21 -12.04 18.09 14.83
C CYS A 21 -11.68 16.61 15.07
N ALA A 22 -12.63 15.70 15.01
CA ALA A 22 -12.34 14.34 14.60
C ALA A 22 -12.38 14.35 13.07
N SER A 23 -11.29 14.75 12.43
CA SER A 23 -10.97 14.26 11.10
C SER A 23 -11.03 12.74 11.23
N ALA A 24 -12.08 12.13 10.71
CA ALA A 24 -12.08 10.72 10.40
C ALA A 24 -10.89 10.54 9.41
N SER A 25 -9.71 10.26 9.96
CA SER A 25 -8.66 9.63 9.18
C SER A 25 -9.32 8.33 8.71
N GLY A 26 -9.67 8.29 7.43
CA GLY A 26 -10.24 7.10 6.80
C GLY A 26 -9.32 5.95 7.16
N GLN A 27 -9.86 4.92 7.83
CA GLN A 27 -9.12 3.75 8.22
C GLN A 27 -8.54 3.14 6.94
N THR A 28 -7.22 3.10 6.83
CA THR A 28 -6.55 2.44 5.72
C THR A 28 -7.00 0.99 5.72
N SER A 29 -7.57 0.52 4.63
CA SER A 29 -7.98 -0.87 4.48
C SER A 29 -7.05 -1.56 3.46
N PHE A 30 -6.77 -2.83 3.69
CA PHE A 30 -5.97 -3.67 2.81
C PHE A 30 -6.83 -4.85 2.34
N PRO A 31 -7.72 -4.66 1.36
CA PRO A 31 -8.47 -5.77 0.80
C PRO A 31 -7.55 -6.74 0.07
N PRO A 32 -7.93 -8.02 0.00
CA PRO A 32 -7.25 -8.98 -0.86
C PRO A 32 -7.42 -8.56 -2.33
N LEU A 33 -6.32 -8.57 -3.10
CA LEU A 33 -6.36 -8.23 -4.54
C LEU A 33 -6.95 -9.35 -5.40
N ALA A 34 -6.94 -10.59 -4.90
CA ALA A 34 -7.50 -11.79 -5.52
C ALA A 34 -7.76 -12.83 -4.43
N GLY A 35 -8.25 -14.01 -4.78
CA GLY A 35 -8.26 -15.18 -3.87
C GLY A 35 -6.84 -15.72 -3.61
N GLU A 36 -6.71 -16.64 -2.65
CA GLU A 36 -5.46 -17.36 -2.46
C GLU A 36 -5.05 -18.08 -3.76
N SER A 37 -3.76 -18.16 -3.98
CA SER A 37 -3.20 -18.81 -5.16
C SER A 37 -2.02 -19.69 -4.78
N PRO A 38 -1.86 -20.88 -5.43
CA PRO A 38 -0.65 -21.66 -5.28
C PRO A 38 0.52 -20.85 -5.85
N LEU A 39 1.57 -20.69 -5.04
CA LEU A 39 2.72 -19.88 -5.43
C LEU A 39 3.71 -20.68 -6.28
N THR A 40 3.92 -21.94 -5.91
CA THR A 40 4.93 -22.83 -6.52
C THR A 40 4.33 -23.82 -7.51
N GLY A 41 2.99 -23.89 -7.60
CA GLY A 41 2.32 -24.95 -8.36
C GLY A 41 2.54 -26.32 -7.72
N ALA A 42 2.36 -27.39 -8.49
CA ALA A 42 2.58 -28.75 -8.03
C ALA A 42 4.07 -29.15 -8.18
N LEU A 43 4.93 -28.69 -7.27
CA LEU A 43 6.31 -29.16 -7.18
C LEU A 43 6.38 -30.52 -6.50
N ALA A 44 7.44 -31.28 -6.74
CA ALA A 44 7.67 -32.53 -6.05
C ALA A 44 8.11 -32.29 -4.59
N GLY A 45 7.73 -33.19 -3.68
CA GLY A 45 8.09 -33.12 -2.27
C GLY A 45 7.33 -32.04 -1.48
N ASP A 46 7.83 -31.73 -0.31
CA ASP A 46 7.28 -30.72 0.59
C ASP A 46 7.95 -29.38 0.41
N GLN A 47 7.16 -28.30 0.38
CA GLN A 47 7.64 -26.92 0.43
C GLN A 47 7.14 -26.32 1.75
N VAL A 48 8.08 -26.00 2.65
CA VAL A 48 7.74 -25.57 4.02
C VAL A 48 8.60 -24.41 4.49
N PHE A 49 8.20 -23.75 5.57
CA PHE A 49 8.91 -22.64 6.21
C PHE A 49 9.29 -21.51 5.25
N PRO A 50 8.32 -20.92 4.55
CA PRO A 50 8.61 -19.82 3.63
C PRO A 50 9.12 -18.58 4.36
N HIS A 51 9.94 -17.80 3.63
CA HIS A 51 10.24 -16.42 3.98
C HIS A 51 10.14 -15.55 2.73
N VAL A 52 9.67 -14.31 2.87
CA VAL A 52 9.36 -13.43 1.75
C VAL A 52 9.92 -12.03 1.97
N ALA A 53 10.50 -11.47 0.92
CA ALA A 53 10.90 -10.07 0.87
C ALA A 53 10.42 -9.47 -0.45
N ILE A 54 9.64 -8.38 -0.37
CA ILE A 54 9.12 -7.68 -1.55
C ILE A 54 9.48 -6.20 -1.50
N GLY A 55 9.56 -5.60 -2.69
CA GLY A 55 9.75 -4.17 -2.91
C GLY A 55 8.81 -3.69 -4.01
N ALA A 56 9.01 -2.46 -4.47
CA ALA A 56 8.18 -1.84 -5.51
C ALA A 56 8.11 -2.66 -6.81
N ASN A 57 9.19 -3.36 -7.16
CA ASN A 57 9.34 -4.09 -8.43
C ASN A 57 9.26 -5.62 -8.30
N GLY A 58 8.59 -6.14 -7.26
CA GLY A 58 8.54 -7.55 -6.97
C GLY A 58 9.48 -7.97 -5.85
N GLY A 59 9.99 -9.20 -5.86
CA GLY A 59 10.84 -9.69 -4.77
C GLY A 59 11.20 -11.15 -4.88
N TYR A 60 11.38 -11.80 -3.72
CA TYR A 60 11.71 -13.22 -3.62
C TYR A 60 10.96 -13.90 -2.49
N VAL A 61 10.57 -15.15 -2.74
CA VAL A 61 10.16 -16.11 -1.71
C VAL A 61 11.23 -17.20 -1.66
N VAL A 62 11.63 -17.61 -0.46
CA VAL A 62 12.55 -18.71 -0.22
C VAL A 62 11.90 -19.71 0.74
N TRP A 63 12.17 -21.00 0.57
CA TRP A 63 11.61 -22.07 1.41
C TRP A 63 12.55 -23.28 1.52
N GLN A 64 12.22 -24.17 2.46
CA GLN A 64 12.82 -25.49 2.53
C GLN A 64 12.04 -26.46 1.66
N ASP A 65 12.73 -27.32 0.95
CA ASP A 65 12.16 -28.49 0.28
C ASP A 65 13.02 -29.76 0.48
N ASN A 66 12.39 -30.92 0.37
CA ASN A 66 13.05 -32.20 0.62
C ASN A 66 13.45 -32.92 -0.67
N VAL A 67 13.55 -32.21 -1.79
CA VAL A 67 13.83 -32.84 -3.11
C VAL A 67 14.98 -32.16 -3.88
N THR A 68 15.13 -30.84 -3.74
CA THR A 68 15.91 -30.03 -4.71
C THR A 68 17.41 -30.27 -4.65
N ASP A 69 17.99 -30.57 -3.48
CA ASP A 69 19.45 -30.70 -3.38
C ASP A 69 19.98 -32.15 -3.25
N GLY A 70 19.09 -33.11 -3.05
CA GLY A 70 19.39 -34.53 -3.06
C GLY A 70 19.91 -35.13 -1.75
N ASP A 71 20.01 -34.33 -0.65
CA ASP A 71 20.42 -34.82 0.68
C ASP A 71 19.66 -34.09 1.80
N GLY A 72 18.51 -34.63 2.21
CA GLY A 72 17.68 -34.07 3.26
C GLY A 72 16.88 -32.83 2.82
N TRP A 73 16.92 -31.77 3.61
CA TRP A 73 16.29 -30.49 3.30
C TRP A 73 17.24 -29.57 2.53
N GLY A 74 16.83 -29.12 1.36
CA GLY A 74 17.48 -28.08 0.59
C GLY A 74 16.70 -26.77 0.59
N LEU A 75 17.22 -25.76 -0.11
CA LEU A 75 16.59 -24.46 -0.21
C LEU A 75 16.30 -24.08 -1.66
N SER A 76 15.06 -23.75 -1.91
CA SER A 76 14.59 -23.20 -3.19
C SER A 76 14.09 -21.78 -3.02
N ALA A 77 14.18 -20.97 -4.07
CA ALA A 77 13.63 -19.63 -4.12
C ALA A 77 12.89 -19.38 -5.44
N LEU A 78 11.93 -18.46 -5.37
CA LEU A 78 11.13 -17.99 -6.51
C LEU A 78 11.22 -16.48 -6.61
N ARG A 79 11.53 -15.98 -7.82
CA ARG A 79 11.45 -14.56 -8.12
C ARG A 79 10.00 -14.15 -8.36
N LEU A 80 9.58 -13.07 -7.73
CA LEU A 80 8.27 -12.45 -7.90
C LEU A 80 8.37 -11.26 -8.86
N ASP A 81 7.37 -11.10 -9.71
CA ASP A 81 7.19 -9.93 -10.57
C ASP A 81 6.52 -8.75 -9.84
N ASN A 82 6.21 -7.69 -10.57
CA ASN A 82 5.53 -6.51 -10.03
C ASN A 82 4.11 -6.80 -9.51
N ASN A 83 3.49 -7.90 -9.96
CA ASN A 83 2.18 -8.34 -9.48
C ASN A 83 2.29 -9.30 -8.28
N LEU A 84 3.52 -9.49 -7.78
CA LEU A 84 3.83 -10.43 -6.70
C LEU A 84 3.44 -11.88 -7.06
N SER A 85 3.58 -12.24 -8.32
CA SER A 85 3.39 -13.59 -8.87
C SER A 85 4.73 -14.18 -9.25
N GLY A 86 4.84 -15.51 -9.29
CA GLY A 86 6.04 -16.19 -9.77
C GLY A 86 6.30 -15.86 -11.23
N SER A 87 7.46 -15.28 -11.52
CA SER A 87 7.81 -14.81 -12.87
C SER A 87 8.69 -15.78 -13.65
N GLN A 88 9.28 -16.76 -12.98
CA GLN A 88 10.20 -17.75 -13.54
C GLN A 88 10.09 -19.07 -12.77
N ALA A 89 10.76 -20.13 -13.24
CA ALA A 89 10.88 -21.36 -12.48
C ALA A 89 11.67 -21.12 -11.18
N PRO A 90 11.34 -21.84 -10.09
CA PRO A 90 12.14 -21.84 -8.87
C PRO A 90 13.59 -22.26 -9.15
N PHE A 91 14.51 -21.73 -8.33
CA PHE A 91 15.93 -22.04 -8.41
C PHE A 91 16.49 -22.43 -7.04
N ARG A 92 17.50 -23.30 -7.03
CA ARG A 92 18.18 -23.73 -5.83
C ARG A 92 19.06 -22.60 -5.26
N VAL A 93 18.99 -22.38 -3.95
CA VAL A 93 19.76 -21.34 -3.24
C VAL A 93 21.11 -21.87 -2.76
N ASN A 94 21.13 -22.95 -1.98
CA ASN A 94 22.37 -23.52 -1.42
C ASN A 94 23.18 -24.26 -2.49
N GLN A 95 24.52 -24.20 -2.39
CA GLN A 95 25.44 -25.02 -3.18
C GLN A 95 25.82 -26.31 -2.44
N ILE A 96 26.06 -26.17 -1.13
CA ILE A 96 26.39 -27.31 -0.28
C ILE A 96 25.11 -28.06 0.04
N SER A 97 25.06 -29.36 -0.29
CA SER A 97 23.91 -30.23 -0.02
C SER A 97 24.08 -31.11 1.21
N ALA A 98 25.30 -31.26 1.72
CA ALA A 98 25.55 -32.17 2.85
C ALA A 98 24.75 -31.80 4.12
N GLY A 99 23.88 -32.70 4.55
CA GLY A 99 22.96 -32.52 5.68
C GLY A 99 21.79 -31.57 5.35
N ASN A 100 21.08 -31.12 6.37
CA ASN A 100 19.93 -30.26 6.20
C ASN A 100 20.32 -28.80 6.01
N GLN A 101 19.63 -28.12 5.10
CA GLN A 101 19.60 -26.67 4.97
C GLN A 101 18.22 -26.16 5.37
N GLU A 102 18.14 -25.39 6.44
CA GLU A 102 16.89 -25.08 7.12
C GLU A 102 16.78 -23.61 7.52
N ASN A 103 15.56 -23.18 7.87
CA ASN A 103 15.25 -21.85 8.37
C ASN A 103 15.75 -20.72 7.45
N PRO A 104 15.42 -20.75 6.14
CA PRO A 104 15.88 -19.73 5.21
C PRO A 104 15.27 -18.37 5.50
N ARG A 105 16.05 -17.34 5.20
CA ARG A 105 15.63 -15.93 5.23
C ARG A 105 16.11 -15.25 3.97
N VAL A 106 15.35 -14.28 3.49
CA VAL A 106 15.71 -13.45 2.34
C VAL A 106 15.46 -11.98 2.64
N ALA A 107 16.33 -11.12 2.16
CA ALA A 107 16.11 -9.67 2.15
C ALA A 107 16.58 -9.08 0.81
N LEU A 108 15.91 -7.99 0.38
CA LEU A 108 16.28 -7.26 -0.82
C LEU A 108 17.45 -6.32 -0.52
N LEU A 109 18.40 -6.20 -1.44
CA LEU A 109 19.50 -5.26 -1.38
C LEU A 109 19.15 -3.97 -2.14
N PRO A 110 19.62 -2.80 -1.68
CA PRO A 110 19.41 -1.53 -2.40
C PRO A 110 19.95 -1.54 -3.84
N SER A 111 20.90 -2.42 -4.14
CA SER A 111 21.44 -2.65 -5.49
C SER A 111 20.48 -3.34 -6.45
N GLY A 112 19.29 -3.78 -5.98
CA GLY A 112 18.30 -4.53 -6.75
C GLY A 112 18.47 -6.05 -6.69
N GLY A 113 19.49 -6.55 -6.00
CA GLY A 113 19.68 -7.98 -5.74
C GLY A 113 19.03 -8.44 -4.42
N ALA A 114 19.46 -9.61 -3.94
CA ALA A 114 18.97 -10.18 -2.67
C ALA A 114 20.10 -10.89 -1.91
N VAL A 115 19.90 -11.05 -0.61
CA VAL A 115 20.73 -11.90 0.24
C VAL A 115 19.86 -12.98 0.85
N PHE A 116 20.34 -14.22 0.79
CA PHE A 116 19.75 -15.39 1.44
C PHE A 116 20.63 -15.82 2.60
N VAL A 117 20.01 -16.18 3.73
CA VAL A 117 20.69 -16.65 4.93
C VAL A 117 19.97 -17.90 5.44
N TRP A 118 20.71 -18.90 5.89
CA TRP A 118 20.16 -20.17 6.41
C TRP A 118 21.10 -20.85 7.41
N GLN A 119 20.58 -21.82 8.13
CA GLN A 119 21.39 -22.78 8.85
C GLN A 119 21.59 -24.03 8.02
N GLY A 120 22.79 -24.58 7.99
CA GLY A 120 23.11 -25.74 7.14
C GLY A 120 24.14 -26.67 7.76
N GLY A 121 24.06 -27.95 7.40
CA GLY A 121 24.98 -29.02 7.81
C GLY A 121 24.29 -30.15 8.58
N LEU A 122 25.10 -31.06 9.12
CA LEU A 122 24.62 -32.19 9.91
C LEU A 122 24.04 -31.74 11.24
N ALA A 123 23.02 -32.44 11.71
CA ALA A 123 22.40 -32.19 13.02
C ALA A 123 23.46 -32.18 14.15
N GLY A 124 23.35 -31.25 15.09
CA GLY A 124 24.31 -31.00 16.16
C GLY A 124 25.57 -30.23 15.73
N GLY A 125 25.75 -29.97 14.44
CA GLY A 125 26.89 -29.25 13.90
C GLY A 125 26.57 -28.14 12.93
N GLN A 126 25.31 -27.75 12.80
CA GLN A 126 24.82 -26.74 11.85
C GLN A 126 25.53 -25.39 12.02
N LYS A 127 25.72 -24.69 10.89
CA LYS A 127 26.36 -23.37 10.78
C LYS A 127 25.47 -22.41 10.04
N ILE A 128 25.74 -21.12 10.18
CA ILE A 128 25.01 -20.07 9.46
C ILE A 128 25.74 -19.74 8.17
N PHE A 129 24.99 -19.81 7.06
CA PHE A 129 25.46 -19.47 5.72
C PHE A 129 24.71 -18.28 5.15
N ALA A 130 25.38 -17.57 4.25
CA ALA A 130 24.79 -16.52 3.43
C ALA A 130 25.21 -16.67 1.97
N ARG A 131 24.34 -16.23 1.05
CA ARG A 131 24.63 -16.15 -0.38
C ARG A 131 23.98 -14.92 -0.98
N PHE A 132 24.73 -14.21 -1.81
CA PHE A 132 24.30 -12.94 -2.40
C PHE A 132 23.93 -13.15 -3.87
N LEU A 133 22.79 -12.58 -4.25
CA LEU A 133 22.26 -12.57 -5.62
C LEU A 133 22.37 -11.15 -6.17
N ALA A 134 22.90 -11.00 -7.37
CA ALA A 134 22.96 -9.73 -8.07
C ALA A 134 21.59 -9.34 -8.67
N ALA A 135 21.44 -8.10 -9.11
CA ALA A 135 20.20 -7.58 -9.69
C ALA A 135 19.78 -8.30 -11.00
N ASP A 136 20.73 -8.85 -11.73
CA ASP A 136 20.49 -9.63 -12.94
C ASP A 136 19.98 -11.05 -12.67
N GLY A 137 19.91 -11.47 -11.40
CA GLY A 137 19.46 -12.79 -10.98
C GLY A 137 20.55 -13.85 -10.95
N THR A 138 21.82 -13.50 -11.13
CA THR A 138 22.96 -14.40 -10.96
C THR A 138 23.50 -14.35 -9.54
N PHE A 139 24.02 -15.45 -9.01
CA PHE A 139 24.66 -15.46 -7.71
C PHE A 139 26.03 -14.78 -7.78
N ALA A 140 26.20 -13.71 -6.99
CA ALA A 140 27.44 -12.96 -6.90
C ALA A 140 28.49 -13.65 -6.01
N THR A 141 28.05 -14.56 -5.11
CA THR A 141 28.93 -15.28 -4.19
C THR A 141 28.65 -16.79 -4.21
N ALA A 142 29.62 -17.58 -3.73
CA ALA A 142 29.37 -18.94 -3.26
C ALA A 142 28.68 -18.91 -1.88
N ASP A 143 28.35 -20.10 -1.34
CA ASP A 143 27.91 -20.25 0.05
C ASP A 143 29.01 -19.77 0.98
N GLN A 144 28.74 -18.78 1.82
CA GLN A 144 29.69 -18.16 2.74
C GLN A 144 29.28 -18.44 4.18
N MET A 145 30.17 -19.02 4.98
CA MET A 145 29.93 -19.17 6.41
C MET A 145 29.96 -17.81 7.11
N VAL A 146 28.86 -17.47 7.77
CA VAL A 146 28.69 -16.20 8.49
C VAL A 146 29.34 -16.22 9.86
N ASN A 147 29.05 -17.25 10.67
CA ASN A 147 29.62 -17.40 12.00
C ASN A 147 31.13 -17.65 11.96
N THR A 148 31.84 -17.29 13.05
CA THR A 148 33.28 -17.59 13.25
C THR A 148 33.47 -18.65 14.31
N TYR A 149 32.60 -18.68 15.32
CA TYR A 149 32.58 -19.75 16.28
C TYR A 149 31.96 -21.01 15.66
N THR A 150 32.75 -22.10 15.58
CA THR A 150 32.36 -23.31 14.85
C THR A 150 32.13 -24.54 15.76
N ASN A 151 32.29 -24.40 17.07
CA ASN A 151 31.92 -25.45 18.00
C ASN A 151 30.41 -25.51 18.19
N ALA A 152 29.85 -26.73 18.29
CA ALA A 152 28.40 -26.96 18.44
C ALA A 152 27.52 -26.27 17.37
N GLU A 153 26.22 -26.15 17.64
CA GLU A 153 25.22 -25.64 16.68
C GLU A 153 25.14 -24.13 16.63
N GLN A 154 24.92 -23.63 15.42
CA GLN A 154 24.52 -22.27 15.12
C GLN A 154 23.18 -22.35 14.38
N ILE A 155 22.10 -21.88 14.97
CA ILE A 155 20.74 -22.13 14.48
C ILE A 155 19.84 -20.89 14.53
N ASN A 156 18.67 -20.98 13.88
CA ASN A 156 17.63 -19.94 13.87
C ASN A 156 18.14 -18.58 13.38
N PRO A 157 18.73 -18.49 12.17
CA PRO A 157 19.22 -17.23 11.65
C PRO A 157 18.08 -16.27 11.32
N ASN A 158 18.38 -14.98 11.46
CA ASN A 158 17.55 -13.88 10.96
C ASN A 158 18.46 -12.78 10.40
N LEU A 159 17.92 -11.92 9.51
CA LEU A 159 18.70 -10.85 8.91
C LEU A 159 17.89 -9.56 8.72
N ALA A 160 18.62 -8.46 8.65
CA ALA A 160 18.10 -7.17 8.21
C ALA A 160 19.14 -6.47 7.31
N VAL A 161 18.67 -5.76 6.28
CA VAL A 161 19.49 -4.88 5.46
C VAL A 161 19.37 -3.47 6.02
N LEU A 162 20.50 -2.87 6.39
CA LEU A 162 20.57 -1.53 6.96
C LEU A 162 20.49 -0.45 5.87
N THR A 163 20.26 0.79 6.26
CA THR A 163 20.13 1.93 5.34
C THR A 163 21.42 2.22 4.54
N ASP A 164 22.58 1.80 5.04
CA ASP A 164 23.87 1.87 4.34
C ASP A 164 24.10 0.71 3.35
N GLY A 165 23.13 -0.21 3.23
CA GLY A 165 23.20 -1.40 2.39
C GLY A 165 23.97 -2.56 3.02
N SER A 166 24.54 -2.42 4.22
CA SER A 166 25.12 -3.54 4.95
C SER A 166 24.04 -4.46 5.49
N VAL A 167 24.40 -5.72 5.77
CA VAL A 167 23.50 -6.76 6.25
C VAL A 167 23.91 -7.14 7.67
N VAL A 168 22.94 -7.19 8.57
CA VAL A 168 23.10 -7.77 9.91
C VAL A 168 22.47 -9.14 9.91
N VAL A 169 23.23 -10.16 10.31
CA VAL A 169 22.75 -11.54 10.52
C VAL A 169 22.87 -11.86 12.01
N VAL A 170 21.81 -12.40 12.60
CA VAL A 170 21.79 -12.85 14.00
C VAL A 170 21.35 -14.30 14.09
N TRP A 171 21.83 -15.03 15.10
CA TRP A 171 21.54 -16.46 15.30
C TRP A 171 21.66 -16.86 16.77
N ALA A 172 21.17 -18.05 17.11
CA ALA A 172 21.42 -18.69 18.38
C ALA A 172 22.66 -19.61 18.27
N SER A 173 23.60 -19.46 19.17
CA SER A 173 24.87 -20.21 19.24
C SER A 173 24.92 -21.06 20.50
N SER A 174 25.11 -22.35 20.37
CA SER A 174 25.21 -23.28 21.50
C SER A 174 26.58 -23.22 22.16
N GLY A 175 26.60 -22.98 23.50
CA GLY A 175 27.79 -23.04 24.35
C GLY A 175 28.80 -21.90 24.18
N GLN A 176 28.56 -20.93 23.30
CA GLN A 176 29.56 -19.89 23.00
C GLN A 176 29.70 -18.85 24.10
N ASP A 177 28.64 -18.54 24.86
CA ASP A 177 28.66 -17.62 26.00
C ASP A 177 28.95 -18.30 27.35
N GLY A 178 29.25 -19.60 27.34
CA GLY A 178 29.55 -20.38 28.51
C GLY A 178 28.33 -21.04 29.17
N SER A 179 27.13 -20.95 28.55
CA SER A 179 25.93 -21.63 29.02
C SER A 179 25.29 -22.44 27.87
N LEU A 180 23.96 -22.54 27.80
CA LEU A 180 23.25 -23.34 26.78
C LEU A 180 23.27 -22.68 25.41
N GLN A 181 22.42 -21.68 25.16
CA GLN A 181 22.39 -20.94 23.92
C GLN A 181 22.49 -19.44 24.21
N GLY A 182 23.32 -18.74 23.44
CA GLY A 182 23.42 -17.30 23.44
C GLY A 182 23.12 -16.72 22.03
N VAL A 183 22.68 -15.49 21.96
CA VAL A 183 22.42 -14.79 20.69
C VAL A 183 23.67 -14.05 20.23
N TYR A 184 24.06 -14.30 18.98
CA TYR A 184 25.21 -13.68 18.34
C TYR A 184 24.83 -13.02 17.03
N GLY A 185 25.67 -12.11 16.56
CA GLY A 185 25.47 -11.40 15.31
C GLY A 185 26.77 -11.13 14.57
N GLN A 186 26.66 -10.99 13.24
CA GLN A 186 27.74 -10.58 12.33
C GLN A 186 27.20 -9.58 11.33
N ARG A 187 27.94 -8.52 11.08
CA ARG A 187 27.67 -7.60 9.98
C ARG A 187 28.41 -8.05 8.72
N LEU A 188 27.74 -7.93 7.58
CA LEU A 188 28.28 -8.18 6.25
C LEU A 188 28.14 -6.93 5.39
N SER A 189 29.05 -6.69 4.46
CA SER A 189 28.87 -5.68 3.43
C SER A 189 27.77 -6.11 2.44
N ALA A 190 27.32 -5.20 1.58
CA ALA A 190 26.40 -5.50 0.49
C ALA A 190 26.96 -6.54 -0.51
N THR A 191 28.25 -6.85 -0.45
CA THR A 191 28.92 -7.85 -1.29
C THR A 191 29.31 -9.13 -0.52
N GLY A 192 28.92 -9.24 0.74
CA GLY A 192 29.12 -10.42 1.57
C GLY A 192 30.40 -10.44 2.42
N ALA A 193 31.27 -9.42 2.33
CA ALA A 193 32.47 -9.37 3.19
C ALA A 193 32.08 -9.08 4.66
N LYS A 194 32.70 -9.79 5.62
CA LYS A 194 32.49 -9.54 7.04
C LYS A 194 32.96 -8.13 7.43
N LEU A 195 32.11 -7.39 8.15
CA LEU A 195 32.38 -6.06 8.68
C LEU A 195 32.57 -6.15 10.20
N GLY A 196 33.82 -6.08 10.66
CA GLY A 196 34.17 -6.27 12.05
C GLY A 196 34.10 -7.73 12.51
N ALA A 197 34.22 -7.94 13.81
CA ALA A 197 34.12 -9.26 14.43
C ALA A 197 32.66 -9.64 14.73
N GLU A 198 32.41 -10.94 14.89
CA GLU A 198 31.21 -11.49 15.49
C GLU A 198 31.03 -10.93 16.91
N PHE A 199 29.81 -10.62 17.31
CA PHE A 199 29.50 -9.97 18.58
C PHE A 199 28.36 -10.68 19.32
N ALA A 200 28.45 -10.69 20.65
CA ALA A 200 27.38 -11.17 21.52
C ALA A 200 26.25 -10.12 21.61
N VAL A 201 25.01 -10.57 21.50
CA VAL A 201 23.82 -9.70 21.58
C VAL A 201 23.29 -9.63 23.01
N ASN A 202 23.03 -10.79 23.64
CA ASN A 202 22.54 -10.87 25.02
C ASN A 202 23.62 -10.49 26.02
N GLN A 203 23.20 -9.94 27.17
CA GLN A 203 24.07 -9.69 28.33
C GLN A 203 23.86 -10.75 29.43
N THR A 204 22.63 -11.24 29.57
CA THR A 204 22.32 -12.40 30.40
C THR A 204 22.77 -13.67 29.68
N THR A 205 23.64 -14.47 30.29
CA THR A 205 24.22 -15.65 29.63
C THR A 205 23.75 -16.98 30.27
N LEU A 206 23.02 -16.93 31.39
CA LEU A 206 22.52 -18.13 32.05
C LEU A 206 21.30 -18.69 31.32
N LEU A 207 21.23 -20.01 31.13
CA LEU A 207 20.20 -20.75 30.40
C LEU A 207 20.18 -20.42 28.90
N ASN A 208 19.00 -20.48 28.26
CA ASN A 208 18.88 -20.26 26.83
C ASN A 208 18.49 -18.84 26.48
N GLN A 209 19.20 -18.25 25.52
CA GLN A 209 18.81 -17.08 24.75
C GLN A 209 18.73 -17.52 23.30
N ARG A 210 17.51 -17.51 22.73
CA ARG A 210 17.21 -18.21 21.46
C ARG A 210 16.19 -17.49 20.57
N THR A 211 16.00 -18.01 19.37
CA THR A 211 15.05 -17.51 18.36
C THR A 211 15.15 -16.00 18.12
N PRO A 212 16.34 -15.48 17.75
CA PRO A 212 16.48 -14.05 17.53
C PRO A 212 15.72 -13.56 16.30
N ASN A 213 15.28 -12.30 16.38
CA ASN A 213 14.73 -11.54 15.26
C ASN A 213 15.44 -10.19 15.20
N VAL A 214 15.62 -9.62 14.00
CA VAL A 214 16.30 -8.34 13.82
C VAL A 214 15.53 -7.45 12.84
N ALA A 215 15.45 -6.15 13.15
CA ALA A 215 14.88 -5.14 12.26
C ALA A 215 15.82 -3.94 12.14
N ALA A 216 16.01 -3.46 10.90
CA ALA A 216 16.71 -2.21 10.62
C ALA A 216 15.83 -1.04 11.01
N LEU A 217 16.39 -0.02 11.68
CA LEU A 217 15.68 1.19 12.11
C LEU A 217 15.92 2.35 11.14
N ALA A 218 14.97 3.27 11.06
CA ALA A 218 15.05 4.44 10.16
C ALA A 218 16.25 5.36 10.45
N ASN A 219 16.79 5.33 11.68
CA ASN A 219 17.98 6.09 12.06
C ASN A 219 19.32 5.45 11.60
N GLY A 220 19.25 4.36 10.82
CA GLY A 220 20.40 3.60 10.34
C GLY A 220 20.92 2.52 11.31
N GLY A 221 20.42 2.48 12.54
CA GLY A 221 20.70 1.41 13.51
C GLY A 221 19.81 0.20 13.31
N PHE A 222 19.82 -0.70 14.28
CA PHE A 222 18.96 -1.89 14.28
C PHE A 222 18.59 -2.30 15.71
N VAL A 223 17.53 -3.08 15.82
CA VAL A 223 17.09 -3.73 17.06
C VAL A 223 17.12 -5.24 16.89
N VAL A 224 17.60 -5.95 17.89
CA VAL A 224 17.52 -7.42 17.98
C VAL A 224 16.60 -7.76 19.13
N ALA A 225 15.66 -8.70 18.93
CA ALA A 225 14.83 -9.28 19.97
C ALA A 225 15.05 -10.80 20.03
N TRP A 226 14.90 -11.39 21.22
CA TRP A 226 15.08 -12.83 21.45
C TRP A 226 14.24 -13.31 22.63
N ILE A 227 14.13 -14.62 22.80
CA ILE A 227 13.57 -15.24 23.99
C ILE A 227 14.72 -15.54 24.97
N SER A 228 14.57 -15.05 26.19
CA SER A 228 15.51 -15.33 27.31
C SER A 228 14.82 -16.15 28.38
N GLU A 229 15.42 -17.26 28.74
CA GLU A 229 15.07 -18.06 29.91
C GLU A 229 15.71 -17.43 31.16
N VAL A 230 14.89 -17.11 32.15
CA VAL A 230 15.35 -16.50 33.41
C VAL A 230 14.96 -17.41 34.58
N ALA A 231 15.95 -17.88 35.35
CA ALA A 231 15.71 -18.74 36.52
C ALA A 231 14.94 -18.00 37.61
N LEU A 232 13.95 -18.64 38.20
CA LEU A 232 13.09 -18.11 39.28
C LEU A 232 13.57 -18.61 40.68
N GLY A 233 14.84 -18.71 40.96
CA GLY A 233 15.29 -19.13 42.25
C GLY A 233 16.79 -18.93 42.47
N LEU A 234 17.19 -18.72 43.73
CA LEU A 234 18.58 -18.55 44.16
C LEU A 234 19.28 -19.88 44.47
N ASP A 235 18.57 -21.00 44.38
CA ASP A 235 19.14 -22.33 44.64
C ASP A 235 19.59 -22.99 43.36
N ALA A 236 20.88 -23.26 43.25
CA ALA A 236 21.51 -24.00 42.16
C ALA A 236 20.95 -25.43 41.97
N ASN A 237 20.09 -25.90 42.87
CA ASN A 237 19.45 -27.22 42.86
C ASN A 237 17.96 -27.18 42.43
N SER A 238 17.35 -26.00 42.20
CA SER A 238 15.96 -25.84 41.75
C SER A 238 15.89 -25.23 40.36
N VAL A 239 16.54 -25.86 39.39
CA VAL A 239 16.55 -25.45 37.94
C VAL A 239 15.19 -25.65 37.26
N ASP A 240 14.17 -26.09 38.00
CA ASP A 240 12.86 -26.48 37.46
C ASP A 240 11.86 -25.32 37.33
N SER A 241 12.23 -24.09 37.70
CA SER A 241 11.37 -22.91 37.59
C SER A 241 12.08 -21.79 36.81
N TYR A 242 11.69 -21.57 35.58
CA TYR A 242 12.13 -20.44 34.78
C TYR A 242 10.94 -19.73 34.08
N VAL A 243 11.10 -18.45 33.80
CA VAL A 243 10.19 -17.69 32.98
C VAL A 243 10.83 -17.43 31.62
N LEU A 244 9.98 -17.36 30.58
CA LEU A 244 10.39 -17.05 29.23
C LEU A 244 10.01 -15.59 28.94
N ASN A 245 10.99 -14.70 28.84
CA ASN A 245 10.76 -13.30 28.49
C ASN A 245 11.18 -13.01 27.04
N THR A 246 10.51 -12.09 26.42
CA THR A 246 10.99 -11.47 25.18
C THR A 246 11.88 -10.29 25.55
N MET A 247 13.15 -10.35 25.18
CA MET A 247 14.17 -9.32 25.42
C MET A 247 14.53 -8.63 24.13
N ALA A 248 15.08 -7.40 24.22
CA ALA A 248 15.63 -6.70 23.07
C ALA A 248 16.88 -5.89 23.44
N ARG A 249 17.68 -5.54 22.42
CA ARG A 249 18.80 -4.61 22.51
C ARG A 249 18.92 -3.79 21.26
N LEU A 250 19.23 -2.51 21.44
CA LEU A 250 19.42 -1.53 20.35
C LEU A 250 20.88 -1.41 19.95
N TYR A 251 21.10 -1.14 18.68
CA TYR A 251 22.42 -0.92 18.09
C TYR A 251 22.42 0.31 17.18
N SER A 252 23.51 1.07 17.20
CA SER A 252 23.77 2.16 16.26
C SER A 252 24.14 1.63 14.87
N ALA A 253 24.18 2.50 13.86
CA ALA A 253 24.56 2.16 12.49
C ALA A 253 25.88 1.36 12.36
N PRO A 254 26.99 1.71 13.05
CA PRO A 254 28.20 0.91 12.99
C PRO A 254 28.12 -0.45 13.74
N GLY A 255 26.98 -0.77 14.37
CA GLY A 255 26.80 -2.02 15.09
C GLY A 255 27.26 -1.97 16.54
N THR A 256 27.43 -0.78 17.12
CA THR A 256 27.72 -0.60 18.55
C THR A 256 26.42 -0.65 19.34
N ALA A 257 26.42 -1.43 20.42
CA ALA A 257 25.26 -1.52 21.32
C ALA A 257 24.93 -0.15 21.94
N VAL A 258 23.63 0.20 21.92
CA VAL A 258 23.09 1.40 22.54
C VAL A 258 22.35 0.99 23.81
N GLY A 259 23.02 1.13 24.94
CA GLY A 259 22.46 0.75 26.24
C GLY A 259 22.47 -0.76 26.53
N ASN A 260 21.73 -1.14 27.55
CA ASN A 260 21.59 -2.51 28.00
C ASN A 260 20.42 -3.20 27.28
N GLU A 261 20.36 -4.54 27.42
CA GLU A 261 19.18 -5.30 27.07
C GLU A 261 17.97 -4.90 27.93
N PHE A 262 16.79 -4.94 27.35
CA PHE A 262 15.53 -4.57 28.03
C PHE A 262 14.40 -5.53 27.66
N LYS A 263 13.41 -5.61 28.54
CA LYS A 263 12.27 -6.50 28.39
C LYS A 263 11.18 -5.88 27.51
N LEU A 264 10.66 -6.63 26.54
CA LEU A 264 9.57 -6.19 25.67
C LEU A 264 8.20 -6.47 26.30
N ASN A 265 7.96 -7.70 26.83
CA ASN A 265 6.73 -8.05 27.51
C ASN A 265 6.67 -7.40 28.91
N SER A 266 5.47 -7.04 29.37
CA SER A 266 5.26 -6.50 30.72
C SER A 266 4.84 -7.58 31.73
N ALA A 267 4.04 -8.56 31.27
CA ALA A 267 3.61 -9.68 32.10
C ALA A 267 4.74 -10.69 32.39
N SER A 268 4.51 -11.54 33.38
CA SER A 268 5.43 -12.64 33.73
C SER A 268 5.03 -13.97 33.05
N ASN A 269 4.20 -13.91 32.01
CA ASN A 269 3.76 -15.06 31.24
C ASN A 269 4.87 -15.56 30.31
N ALA A 270 4.84 -16.86 29.99
CA ALA A 270 5.79 -17.41 29.04
C ALA A 270 5.62 -16.80 27.65
N CYS A 271 6.71 -16.37 27.03
CA CYS A 271 6.74 -15.76 25.70
C CYS A 271 7.52 -16.63 24.70
N ALA A 272 7.14 -16.57 23.42
CA ALA A 272 7.79 -17.29 22.32
C ALA A 272 7.71 -16.50 21.01
N ASN A 273 8.54 -16.88 20.01
CA ASN A 273 8.45 -16.45 18.63
C ASN A 273 8.42 -14.91 18.42
N PRO A 274 9.43 -14.16 18.89
CA PRO A 274 9.45 -12.72 18.70
C PRO A 274 9.56 -12.35 17.21
N ALA A 275 8.84 -11.30 16.82
CA ALA A 275 8.89 -10.70 15.50
C ALA A 275 8.96 -9.17 15.64
N LEU A 276 9.65 -8.51 14.73
CA LEU A 276 9.91 -7.08 14.76
C LEU A 276 9.51 -6.43 13.43
N SER A 277 8.96 -5.23 13.49
CA SER A 277 8.78 -4.37 12.34
C SER A 277 9.19 -2.93 12.70
N ALA A 278 10.09 -2.36 11.92
CA ALA A 278 10.51 -0.98 12.09
C ALA A 278 9.40 -0.01 11.70
N LEU A 279 9.43 1.19 12.30
CA LEU A 279 8.51 2.28 12.01
C LEU A 279 9.23 3.39 11.24
N PRO A 280 8.57 4.04 10.27
CA PRO A 280 9.14 5.20 9.57
C PRO A 280 9.53 6.35 10.51
N THR A 281 8.89 6.44 11.67
CA THR A 281 9.16 7.43 12.72
C THR A 281 10.42 7.15 13.54
N GLY A 282 11.11 6.02 13.28
CA GLY A 282 12.38 5.64 13.91
C GLY A 282 12.28 4.62 15.03
N GLY A 283 11.07 4.32 15.53
CA GLY A 283 10.83 3.26 16.52
C GLY A 283 10.56 1.90 15.87
N PHE A 284 10.00 0.97 16.64
CA PHE A 284 9.63 -0.36 16.15
C PHE A 284 8.40 -0.90 16.89
N THR A 285 7.74 -1.89 16.30
CA THR A 285 6.72 -2.72 16.95
C THR A 285 7.26 -4.13 17.09
N ALA A 286 7.14 -4.68 18.28
CA ALA A 286 7.43 -6.06 18.58
C ALA A 286 6.13 -6.86 18.70
N ALA A 287 6.13 -8.10 18.21
CA ALA A 287 5.06 -9.07 18.37
C ALA A 287 5.63 -10.38 18.90
N TRP A 288 4.85 -11.11 19.69
CA TRP A 288 5.25 -12.41 20.22
C TRP A 288 4.04 -13.26 20.56
N SER A 289 4.24 -14.57 20.68
CA SER A 289 3.25 -15.45 21.30
C SER A 289 3.43 -15.41 22.81
N GLN A 290 2.34 -15.29 23.57
CA GLN A 290 2.35 -15.27 25.02
C GLN A 290 1.31 -16.24 25.56
N ARG A 291 1.69 -17.07 26.52
CA ARG A 291 0.78 -18.03 27.14
C ARG A 291 0.03 -17.37 28.31
N ASP A 292 -1.29 -17.53 28.33
CA ASP A 292 -2.07 -17.11 29.49
C ASP A 292 -1.87 -18.09 30.66
N ALA A 293 -1.24 -17.64 31.74
CA ALA A 293 -1.03 -18.44 32.92
C ALA A 293 -2.27 -18.62 33.80
N ALA A 294 -3.29 -17.77 33.60
CA ALA A 294 -4.52 -17.78 34.41
C ALA A 294 -5.62 -18.70 33.85
N ASN A 295 -5.55 -19.04 32.55
CA ASN A 295 -6.53 -19.86 31.88
C ASN A 295 -5.85 -20.97 31.06
N PHE A 296 -5.84 -22.18 31.57
CA PHE A 296 -5.19 -23.32 30.91
C PHE A 296 -5.89 -23.79 29.61
N ASP A 297 -7.15 -23.45 29.41
CA ASP A 297 -7.90 -23.75 28.18
C ASP A 297 -7.55 -22.75 27.07
N ASN A 298 -6.98 -21.61 27.42
CA ASN A 298 -6.42 -20.61 26.56
C ASN A 298 -4.92 -20.88 26.39
N GLY A 299 -4.49 -21.35 25.24
CA GLY A 299 -3.10 -21.73 24.99
C GLY A 299 -2.18 -20.51 24.81
N TRP A 300 -1.63 -20.35 23.62
CA TRP A 300 -0.82 -19.20 23.23
C TRP A 300 -1.69 -18.17 22.51
N ASP A 301 -1.50 -16.89 22.84
CA ASP A 301 -2.12 -15.73 22.16
C ASP A 301 -1.06 -14.82 21.57
N ILE A 302 -1.47 -13.95 20.63
CA ILE A 302 -0.59 -13.01 19.98
C ILE A 302 -0.64 -11.66 20.68
N TYR A 303 0.51 -11.18 21.11
CA TYR A 303 0.68 -9.88 21.75
C TYR A 303 1.58 -8.97 20.94
N THR A 304 1.34 -7.66 21.06
CA THR A 304 2.19 -6.61 20.47
C THR A 304 2.45 -5.49 21.46
N ARG A 305 3.56 -4.78 21.22
CA ARG A 305 3.90 -3.53 21.88
C ARG A 305 4.77 -2.67 20.97
N SER A 306 4.53 -1.37 20.93
CA SER A 306 5.33 -0.42 20.18
C SER A 306 6.32 0.33 21.07
N PHE A 307 7.48 0.66 20.50
CA PHE A 307 8.62 1.27 21.18
C PHE A 307 9.17 2.44 20.38
N GLY A 308 9.65 3.46 21.06
CA GLY A 308 10.44 4.53 20.47
C GLY A 308 11.82 4.07 19.99
N ALA A 309 12.53 4.94 19.30
CA ALA A 309 13.89 4.68 18.81
C ALA A 309 14.91 4.50 19.95
N ASP A 310 14.59 4.93 21.15
CA ASP A 310 15.36 4.79 22.39
C ASP A 310 15.04 3.51 23.18
N GLY A 311 14.09 2.69 22.69
CA GLY A 311 13.64 1.47 23.35
C GLY A 311 12.60 1.69 24.45
N THR A 312 12.13 2.94 24.65
CA THR A 312 11.03 3.18 25.59
C THR A 312 9.70 2.72 25.00
N ALA A 313 8.89 2.03 25.80
CA ALA A 313 7.57 1.61 25.37
C ALA A 313 6.65 2.83 25.15
N SER A 314 6.10 2.95 23.97
CA SER A 314 5.19 4.06 23.63
C SER A 314 3.73 3.76 23.96
N VAL A 315 3.36 2.49 24.06
CA VAL A 315 2.02 2.01 24.41
C VAL A 315 2.11 0.78 25.32
N PRO A 316 1.06 0.47 26.11
CA PRO A 316 0.95 -0.82 26.80
C PRO A 316 0.96 -2.00 25.82
N GLU A 317 1.34 -3.19 26.29
CA GLU A 317 1.16 -4.41 25.52
C GLU A 317 -0.33 -4.70 25.32
N VAL A 318 -0.69 -5.28 24.18
CA VAL A 318 -2.07 -5.59 23.82
C VAL A 318 -2.15 -6.96 23.15
N CYS A 319 -3.20 -7.75 23.52
CA CYS A 319 -3.57 -8.96 22.80
C CYS A 319 -4.18 -8.61 21.44
N VAL A 320 -3.69 -9.23 20.38
CA VAL A 320 -4.09 -8.93 18.99
C VAL A 320 -5.25 -9.78 18.54
N ASN A 321 -5.22 -11.10 18.82
CA ASN A 321 -6.30 -12.01 18.45
C ASN A 321 -7.52 -11.83 19.36
N THR A 322 -8.70 -12.17 18.81
CA THR A 322 -9.97 -12.19 19.54
C THR A 322 -10.49 -13.62 19.74
N PHE A 323 -10.05 -14.55 18.89
CA PHE A 323 -10.26 -15.97 19.09
C PHE A 323 -9.19 -16.52 20.02
N VAL A 324 -9.56 -16.93 21.24
CA VAL A 324 -8.64 -17.30 22.34
C VAL A 324 -8.65 -18.80 22.66
N TYR A 325 -9.42 -19.61 21.94
CA TYR A 325 -9.43 -21.06 22.14
C TYR A 325 -8.26 -21.72 21.40
N GLY A 326 -7.52 -22.60 22.09
CA GLY A 326 -6.34 -23.27 21.53
C GLY A 326 -5.13 -22.34 21.39
N ASP A 327 -4.26 -22.65 20.46
CA ASP A 327 -2.98 -21.96 20.28
C ASP A 327 -3.03 -20.99 19.08
N GLN A 328 -2.64 -19.74 19.31
CA GLN A 328 -2.29 -18.75 18.33
C GLN A 328 -0.80 -18.47 18.42
N TYR A 329 -0.03 -18.77 17.38
CA TYR A 329 1.43 -18.80 17.48
C TYR A 329 2.14 -18.40 16.18
N LEU A 330 3.46 -18.21 16.26
CA LEU A 330 4.33 -17.78 15.17
C LEU A 330 3.88 -16.47 14.50
N PRO A 331 3.72 -15.36 15.25
CA PRO A 331 3.38 -14.09 14.64
C PRO A 331 4.49 -13.63 13.69
N ARG A 332 4.05 -12.95 12.62
CA ARG A 332 4.89 -12.17 11.71
C ARG A 332 4.26 -10.81 11.52
N ILE A 333 5.07 -9.78 11.43
CA ILE A 333 4.60 -8.41 11.35
C ILE A 333 5.42 -7.63 10.31
N GLN A 334 4.72 -6.82 9.50
CA GLN A 334 5.33 -5.89 8.56
C GLN A 334 4.56 -4.58 8.53
N SER A 335 5.25 -3.50 8.14
CA SER A 335 4.69 -2.15 8.05
C SER A 335 4.51 -1.72 6.60
N VAL A 336 3.43 -0.98 6.34
CA VAL A 336 3.22 -0.15 5.15
C VAL A 336 2.95 1.26 5.64
N GLY A 337 3.89 2.17 5.43
CA GLY A 337 3.82 3.49 6.04
C GLY A 337 3.72 3.39 7.57
N VAL A 338 2.64 3.92 8.13
CA VAL A 338 2.36 3.88 9.58
C VAL A 338 1.48 2.71 10.00
N ASP A 339 0.81 2.05 9.05
CA ASP A 339 -0.04 0.88 9.31
C ASP A 339 0.79 -0.41 9.35
N ARG A 340 0.31 -1.40 10.06
CA ARG A 340 0.98 -2.69 10.19
C ARG A 340 -0.01 -3.81 9.97
N MET A 341 0.45 -4.87 9.33
CA MET A 341 -0.27 -6.14 9.29
C MET A 341 0.51 -7.17 10.09
N ILE A 342 -0.20 -7.81 11.03
CA ILE A 342 0.31 -8.95 11.78
C ILE A 342 -0.45 -10.18 11.33
N VAL A 343 0.27 -11.29 11.12
CA VAL A 343 -0.28 -12.57 10.70
C VAL A 343 0.24 -13.67 11.63
N TRP A 344 -0.55 -14.73 11.84
CA TRP A 344 -0.20 -15.83 12.73
C TRP A 344 -0.84 -17.15 12.31
N THR A 345 -0.38 -18.25 12.89
CA THR A 345 -1.06 -19.55 12.83
C THR A 345 -2.05 -19.66 13.97
N SER A 346 -3.30 -20.04 13.70
CA SER A 346 -4.36 -20.25 14.68
C SER A 346 -4.86 -21.69 14.61
N LEU A 347 -4.89 -22.38 15.75
CA LEU A 347 -5.36 -23.75 15.85
C LEU A 347 -6.91 -23.78 15.90
N ALA A 348 -7.51 -24.56 15.01
CA ALA A 348 -8.92 -24.91 14.96
C ALA A 348 -9.91 -23.73 14.73
N GLN A 349 -9.46 -22.51 14.50
CA GLN A 349 -10.34 -21.35 14.33
C GLN A 349 -11.15 -21.39 13.03
N ASP A 350 -10.66 -22.02 11.97
CA ASP A 350 -11.37 -22.17 10.70
C ASP A 350 -12.22 -23.44 10.60
N GLY A 351 -12.31 -24.19 11.69
CA GLY A 351 -13.08 -25.44 11.79
C GLY A 351 -12.31 -26.68 11.37
N SER A 352 -11.02 -26.59 11.12
CA SER A 352 -10.14 -27.72 10.82
C SER A 352 -8.95 -27.74 11.79
N ARG A 353 -7.71 -27.90 11.30
CA ARG A 353 -6.50 -27.92 12.11
C ARG A 353 -5.95 -26.50 12.27
N GLU A 354 -4.82 -26.21 11.67
CA GLU A 354 -4.24 -24.87 11.67
C GLU A 354 -4.75 -24.07 10.48
N GLY A 355 -5.06 -22.78 10.73
CA GLY A 355 -5.36 -21.78 9.72
C GLY A 355 -4.50 -20.54 9.88
N VAL A 356 -4.34 -19.74 8.83
CA VAL A 356 -3.60 -18.48 8.86
C VAL A 356 -4.56 -17.32 9.02
N TYR A 357 -4.32 -16.51 10.05
CA TYR A 357 -5.12 -15.35 10.39
C TYR A 357 -4.28 -14.08 10.42
N GLY A 358 -4.94 -12.94 10.31
CA GLY A 358 -4.28 -11.65 10.36
C GLY A 358 -5.14 -10.57 10.97
N ARG A 359 -4.50 -9.48 11.40
CA ARG A 359 -5.16 -8.27 11.86
C ARG A 359 -4.30 -7.05 11.53
N LEU A 360 -4.96 -5.92 11.26
CA LEU A 360 -4.28 -4.64 11.11
C LEU A 360 -4.05 -4.00 12.47
N LEU A 361 -2.95 -3.27 12.59
CA LEU A 361 -2.67 -2.37 13.70
C LEU A 361 -2.61 -0.95 13.13
N ASP A 362 -3.16 0.00 13.89
CA ASP A 362 -3.12 1.42 13.56
C ASP A 362 -1.73 2.05 13.79
N ALA A 363 -1.61 3.35 13.52
CA ALA A 363 -0.38 4.11 13.71
C ALA A 363 0.14 4.09 15.17
N ALA A 364 -0.73 3.90 16.15
CA ALA A 364 -0.36 3.74 17.57
C ALA A 364 0.05 2.32 17.92
N GLY A 365 -0.15 1.33 17.02
CA GLY A 365 0.13 -0.09 17.26
C GLY A 365 -0.99 -0.81 17.97
N GLN A 366 -2.20 -0.23 17.98
CA GLN A 366 -3.38 -0.87 18.55
C GLN A 366 -4.10 -1.69 17.47
N PRO A 367 -4.74 -2.82 17.85
CA PRO A 367 -5.55 -3.60 16.93
C PRO A 367 -6.64 -2.75 16.27
N SER A 368 -6.70 -2.76 14.95
CA SER A 368 -7.63 -1.99 14.14
C SER A 368 -8.51 -2.93 13.33
N GLY A 369 -9.82 -2.74 13.40
CA GLY A 369 -10.79 -3.63 12.79
C GLY A 369 -10.84 -5.03 13.42
N SER A 370 -11.55 -5.94 12.76
CA SER A 370 -11.64 -7.34 13.15
C SER A 370 -10.44 -8.14 12.66
N GLU A 371 -10.12 -9.24 13.34
CA GLU A 371 -9.24 -10.25 12.77
C GLU A 371 -9.91 -10.92 11.58
N PHE A 372 -9.13 -11.38 10.61
CA PHE A 372 -9.63 -12.00 9.39
C PHE A 372 -8.79 -13.22 9.01
N ARG A 373 -9.45 -14.20 8.40
CA ARG A 373 -8.77 -15.37 7.87
C ARG A 373 -8.10 -15.03 6.54
N ILE A 374 -6.87 -15.49 6.37
CA ILE A 374 -6.05 -15.25 5.18
C ILE A 374 -6.22 -16.39 4.17
N ASN A 375 -6.13 -17.65 4.62
CA ASN A 375 -6.40 -18.80 3.78
C ASN A 375 -7.91 -18.92 3.45
N THR A 376 -8.24 -19.29 2.22
CA THR A 376 -9.62 -19.61 1.81
C THR A 376 -9.90 -21.09 1.90
N THR A 377 -8.89 -21.93 1.60
CA THR A 377 -8.93 -23.38 1.85
C THR A 377 -8.81 -23.65 3.34
N THR A 378 -9.76 -24.43 3.90
CA THR A 378 -9.82 -24.73 5.34
C THR A 378 -9.53 -26.19 5.67
N VAL A 379 -9.41 -27.05 4.66
CA VAL A 379 -9.16 -28.48 4.87
C VAL A 379 -7.68 -28.73 5.10
N GLY A 380 -7.34 -29.43 6.20
CA GLY A 380 -5.97 -29.74 6.55
C GLY A 380 -5.26 -28.62 7.32
N GLN A 381 -3.97 -28.47 7.13
CA GLN A 381 -3.12 -27.54 7.84
C GLN A 381 -2.68 -26.39 6.93
N GLN A 382 -2.88 -25.17 7.41
CA GLN A 382 -2.32 -23.95 6.84
C GLN A 382 -1.51 -23.25 7.94
N MET A 383 -0.18 -23.21 7.80
CA MET A 383 0.70 -22.84 8.90
C MET A 383 1.98 -22.14 8.42
N HIS A 384 2.80 -21.69 9.37
CA HIS A 384 4.09 -21.05 9.14
C HIS A 384 3.99 -19.82 8.20
N PRO A 385 3.12 -18.84 8.50
CA PRO A 385 3.00 -17.67 7.66
C PRO A 385 4.29 -16.85 7.63
N ALA A 386 4.57 -16.31 6.44
CA ALA A 386 5.53 -15.24 6.23
C ALA A 386 4.82 -14.04 5.61
N ILE A 387 5.23 -12.84 5.95
CA ILE A 387 4.69 -11.61 5.38
C ILE A 387 5.82 -10.72 4.89
N GLY A 388 5.68 -10.21 3.67
CA GLY A 388 6.54 -9.18 3.10
C GLY A 388 5.74 -7.91 2.83
N SER A 389 6.40 -6.76 2.90
CA SER A 389 5.85 -5.45 2.58
C SER A 389 6.76 -4.74 1.60
N ASP A 390 6.18 -3.96 0.65
CA ASP A 390 6.93 -3.03 -0.20
C ASP A 390 7.22 -1.68 0.50
N GLY A 391 6.82 -1.55 1.76
CA GLY A 391 6.99 -0.35 2.58
C GLY A 391 6.01 0.80 2.26
N SER A 392 5.24 0.70 1.18
CA SER A 392 4.42 1.81 0.68
C SER A 392 2.93 1.48 0.53
N SER A 393 2.59 0.34 -0.05
CA SER A 393 1.21 0.08 -0.50
C SER A 393 0.75 -1.36 -0.43
N ARG A 394 1.65 -2.35 -0.33
CA ARG A 394 1.28 -3.77 -0.52
C ARG A 394 1.89 -4.69 0.53
N PHE A 395 1.13 -5.74 0.86
CA PHE A 395 1.60 -6.92 1.58
C PHE A 395 1.43 -8.18 0.73
N LEU A 396 2.37 -9.10 0.89
CA LEU A 396 2.25 -10.47 0.43
C LEU A 396 2.38 -11.40 1.64
N VAL A 397 1.36 -12.22 1.86
CA VAL A 397 1.39 -13.28 2.87
C VAL A 397 1.58 -14.60 2.14
N VAL A 398 2.55 -15.40 2.59
CA VAL A 398 2.87 -16.73 2.05
C VAL A 398 2.83 -17.72 3.21
N TRP A 399 2.27 -18.91 3.00
CA TRP A 399 2.18 -19.94 4.03
C TRP A 399 2.37 -21.33 3.46
N THR A 400 2.67 -22.27 4.34
CA THR A 400 2.67 -23.71 4.07
C THR A 400 1.24 -24.23 4.17
N SER A 401 0.72 -24.87 3.12
CA SER A 401 -0.62 -25.47 3.08
C SER A 401 -0.55 -26.95 2.74
N TYR A 402 -1.34 -27.76 3.41
CA TYR A 402 -1.54 -29.16 3.05
C TYR A 402 -2.29 -29.24 1.71
N ALA A 403 -1.66 -29.81 0.71
CA ALA A 403 -2.17 -29.86 -0.67
C ALA A 403 -2.76 -31.25 -1.05
N GLY A 404 -2.82 -32.18 -0.11
CA GLY A 404 -3.21 -33.57 -0.34
C GLY A 404 -2.03 -34.50 -0.62
N ASP A 405 -2.29 -35.80 -0.75
CA ASP A 405 -1.27 -36.83 -0.95
C ASP A 405 -0.08 -36.79 0.04
N SER A 406 -0.33 -36.30 1.27
CA SER A 406 0.66 -36.09 2.33
C SER A 406 1.77 -35.08 1.98
N ARG A 407 1.47 -34.08 1.15
CA ARG A 407 2.41 -33.04 0.71
C ARG A 407 2.02 -31.66 1.18
N PHE A 408 3.02 -30.82 1.36
CA PHE A 408 2.90 -29.42 1.67
C PHE A 408 3.40 -28.55 0.52
N ASP A 409 2.57 -27.60 0.08
CA ASP A 409 2.91 -26.62 -0.94
C ASP A 409 2.80 -25.19 -0.38
N LEU A 410 3.35 -24.21 -1.11
CA LEU A 410 3.23 -22.81 -0.74
C LEU A 410 2.05 -22.15 -1.43
N PHE A 411 1.24 -21.47 -0.62
CA PHE A 411 0.15 -20.62 -1.07
C PHE A 411 0.41 -19.17 -0.66
N ALA A 412 -0.20 -18.25 -1.40
CA ALA A 412 -0.04 -16.82 -1.17
C ALA A 412 -1.35 -16.06 -1.31
N GLN A 413 -1.45 -14.97 -0.53
CA GLN A 413 -2.51 -13.97 -0.62
C GLN A 413 -1.89 -12.57 -0.69
N ARG A 414 -2.34 -11.78 -1.66
CA ARG A 414 -1.88 -10.40 -1.89
C ARG A 414 -2.87 -9.41 -1.32
N TYR A 415 -2.34 -8.38 -0.67
CA TYR A 415 -3.11 -7.27 -0.11
C TYR A 415 -2.52 -5.95 -0.58
N ALA A 416 -3.37 -4.98 -0.89
CA ALA A 416 -2.91 -3.62 -1.18
C ALA A 416 -3.77 -2.62 -0.43
N ILE A 417 -3.22 -1.43 -0.20
CA ILE A 417 -3.97 -0.31 0.32
C ILE A 417 -5.17 -0.09 -0.60
N SER A 418 -6.36 -0.18 -0.03
CA SER A 418 -7.51 0.50 -0.57
C SER A 418 -7.43 1.94 -0.06
N GLU A 419 -6.61 2.78 -0.69
CA GLU A 419 -7.00 4.18 -0.71
C GLU A 419 -8.42 4.21 -1.25
N LEU A 420 -9.33 4.82 -0.51
CA LEU A 420 -10.61 5.23 -1.06
C LEU A 420 -10.25 6.16 -2.23
N LEU A 421 -10.22 5.59 -3.43
CA LEU A 421 -10.00 6.38 -4.62
C LEU A 421 -11.05 7.50 -4.63
N PRO A 422 -10.65 8.76 -4.76
CA PRO A 422 -11.59 9.88 -4.71
C PRO A 422 -12.64 9.67 -5.79
N GLN A 423 -13.90 9.69 -5.40
CA GLN A 423 -15.00 9.64 -6.34
C GLN A 423 -15.01 10.94 -7.16
N LEU A 424 -15.14 10.83 -8.47
CA LEU A 424 -15.32 12.02 -9.31
C LEU A 424 -16.62 12.74 -8.92
N PRO A 425 -16.68 14.08 -9.03
CA PRO A 425 -17.93 14.80 -8.91
C PRO A 425 -18.89 14.38 -10.02
N ALA A 426 -20.17 14.67 -9.85
CA ALA A 426 -21.13 14.53 -10.94
C ALA A 426 -20.63 15.28 -12.19
N PRO A 427 -20.71 14.68 -13.40
CA PRO A 427 -20.28 15.36 -14.61
C PRO A 427 -21.15 16.60 -14.91
N VAL A 428 -20.57 17.56 -15.58
CA VAL A 428 -21.32 18.68 -16.16
C VAL A 428 -21.82 18.25 -17.53
N LEU A 429 -23.15 18.28 -17.72
CA LEU A 429 -23.80 17.94 -18.97
C LEU A 429 -24.33 19.23 -19.63
N THR A 430 -23.96 19.48 -20.87
CA THR A 430 -24.39 20.68 -21.60
C THR A 430 -25.00 20.27 -22.95
N PRO A 431 -26.27 20.55 -23.19
CA PRO A 431 -26.88 20.34 -24.49
C PRO A 431 -26.17 21.19 -25.56
N LEU A 432 -25.79 20.55 -26.65
CA LEU A 432 -25.15 21.21 -27.81
C LEU A 432 -26.08 21.40 -28.98
N SER A 433 -26.99 20.46 -29.16
CA SER A 433 -27.97 20.47 -30.26
C SER A 433 -29.15 19.54 -29.91
N GLN A 434 -30.03 19.34 -30.88
CA GLN A 434 -31.13 18.36 -30.80
C GLN A 434 -30.67 16.91 -30.60
N SER A 435 -29.42 16.59 -30.98
CA SER A 435 -28.91 15.19 -30.97
C SER A 435 -27.59 15.02 -30.23
N ARG A 436 -27.11 16.05 -29.52
CA ARG A 436 -25.78 16.02 -28.89
C ARG A 436 -25.77 16.65 -27.48
N ILE A 437 -25.09 16.01 -26.56
CA ILE A 437 -24.80 16.51 -25.21
C ILE A 437 -23.30 16.42 -24.98
N ALA A 438 -22.65 17.52 -24.57
CA ALA A 438 -21.30 17.52 -24.07
C ALA A 438 -21.30 17.08 -22.60
N VAL A 439 -20.36 16.20 -22.24
CA VAL A 439 -20.09 15.76 -20.89
C VAL A 439 -18.68 16.18 -20.54
N SER A 440 -18.48 16.83 -19.40
CA SER A 440 -17.17 17.31 -18.97
C SER A 440 -17.01 17.17 -17.47
N TRP A 441 -15.77 17.08 -17.02
CA TRP A 441 -15.42 16.93 -15.60
C TRP A 441 -14.00 17.45 -15.32
N PRO A 442 -13.68 17.82 -14.06
CA PRO A 442 -12.34 18.24 -13.70
C PRO A 442 -11.34 17.11 -13.86
N GLU A 443 -10.13 17.44 -14.26
CA GLU A 443 -9.02 16.49 -14.30
C GLU A 443 -8.67 16.02 -12.88
N LEU A 444 -8.39 14.73 -12.73
CA LEU A 444 -7.99 14.14 -11.46
C LEU A 444 -6.47 14.32 -11.26
N ALA A 445 -6.08 15.35 -10.52
CA ALA A 445 -4.69 15.65 -10.24
C ALA A 445 -4.05 14.62 -9.28
N GLY A 446 -2.81 14.22 -9.52
CA GLY A 446 -2.04 13.34 -8.65
C GLY A 446 -2.25 11.84 -8.85
N TYR A 447 -3.07 11.43 -9.83
CA TYR A 447 -3.32 10.03 -10.16
C TYR A 447 -2.93 9.71 -11.61
N ASP A 448 -2.35 8.53 -11.85
CA ASP A 448 -2.02 8.05 -13.20
C ASP A 448 -3.25 7.38 -13.83
N VAL A 449 -4.15 8.21 -14.37
CA VAL A 449 -5.40 7.77 -15.00
C VAL A 449 -5.10 7.21 -16.39
N SER A 450 -5.48 5.96 -16.64
CA SER A 450 -5.37 5.33 -17.97
C SER A 450 -6.57 5.62 -18.84
N ALA A 451 -7.77 5.71 -18.27
CA ALA A 451 -9.02 6.06 -18.97
C ALA A 451 -10.09 6.51 -17.96
N TYR A 452 -11.02 7.34 -18.43
CA TYR A 452 -12.29 7.61 -17.75
C TYR A 452 -13.36 6.68 -18.30
N GLY A 453 -14.33 6.28 -17.47
CA GLY A 453 -15.46 5.46 -17.83
C GLY A 453 -16.76 6.25 -17.73
N LEU A 454 -17.53 6.34 -18.83
CA LEU A 454 -18.84 7.00 -18.88
C LEU A 454 -19.95 5.95 -18.91
N TYR A 455 -20.86 6.03 -17.98
CA TYR A 455 -22.08 5.22 -17.93
C TYR A 455 -23.27 6.07 -18.34
N VAL A 456 -23.77 5.82 -19.54
CA VAL A 456 -24.89 6.58 -20.13
C VAL A 456 -26.18 5.78 -19.90
N ASP A 457 -27.22 6.44 -19.42
CA ASP A 457 -28.60 5.91 -19.22
C ASP A 457 -28.65 4.57 -18.46
N GLY A 458 -27.81 4.45 -17.42
CA GLY A 458 -27.78 3.25 -16.58
C GLY A 458 -27.09 2.04 -17.22
N GLY A 459 -26.39 2.22 -18.32
CA GLY A 459 -25.59 1.17 -18.97
C GLY A 459 -24.64 0.48 -17.99
N ALA A 460 -24.54 -0.86 -18.05
CA ALA A 460 -23.71 -1.65 -17.16
C ALA A 460 -22.21 -1.55 -17.48
N SER A 461 -21.86 -1.26 -18.74
CA SER A 461 -20.47 -1.11 -19.20
C SER A 461 -20.18 0.33 -19.58
N PRO A 462 -19.04 0.90 -19.13
CA PRO A 462 -18.70 2.28 -19.46
C PRO A 462 -18.11 2.41 -20.86
N VAL A 463 -18.35 3.55 -21.48
CA VAL A 463 -17.58 4.01 -22.64
C VAL A 463 -16.24 4.54 -22.12
N ALA A 464 -15.11 3.98 -22.59
CA ALA A 464 -13.77 4.41 -22.20
C ALA A 464 -13.36 5.68 -22.96
N VAL A 465 -12.85 6.69 -22.24
CA VAL A 465 -12.44 7.99 -22.78
C VAL A 465 -11.08 8.39 -22.19
N SER A 466 -10.18 8.91 -23.02
CA SER A 466 -8.82 9.32 -22.60
C SER A 466 -8.70 10.80 -22.21
N SER A 467 -9.76 11.60 -22.43
CA SER A 467 -9.83 13.03 -22.08
C SER A 467 -10.88 13.27 -21.00
N ASN A 468 -10.84 14.43 -20.36
CA ASN A 468 -11.82 14.84 -19.36
C ASN A 468 -13.08 15.48 -19.94
N TYR A 469 -13.40 15.15 -21.18
CA TYR A 469 -14.65 15.50 -21.85
C TYR A 469 -15.02 14.46 -22.90
N PHE A 470 -16.32 14.40 -23.21
CA PHE A 470 -16.87 13.53 -24.25
C PHE A 470 -18.12 14.15 -24.83
N VAL A 471 -18.45 13.86 -26.10
CA VAL A 471 -19.69 14.29 -26.72
C VAL A 471 -20.52 13.06 -27.07
N ILE A 472 -21.66 12.94 -26.41
CA ILE A 472 -22.67 11.93 -26.73
C ILE A 472 -23.42 12.44 -27.95
N SER A 473 -23.54 11.64 -28.99
CA SER A 473 -24.18 11.98 -30.27
C SER A 473 -25.23 10.95 -30.64
N GLY A 474 -26.11 11.31 -31.61
CA GLY A 474 -27.17 10.41 -32.10
C GLY A 474 -28.36 10.30 -31.17
N LEU A 475 -28.54 11.29 -30.29
CA LEU A 475 -29.65 11.36 -29.36
C LEU A 475 -30.92 11.88 -30.07
N SER A 476 -32.08 11.63 -29.45
CA SER A 476 -33.37 12.21 -29.93
C SER A 476 -33.55 13.64 -29.43
N ALA A 477 -34.21 14.48 -30.23
CA ALA A 477 -34.54 15.83 -29.82
C ALA A 477 -35.46 15.83 -28.59
N GLY A 478 -35.17 16.70 -27.62
CA GLY A 478 -35.94 16.81 -26.40
C GLY A 478 -35.87 15.60 -25.45
N SER A 479 -34.92 14.67 -25.65
CA SER A 479 -34.74 13.50 -24.78
C SER A 479 -33.85 13.81 -23.59
N THR A 480 -34.16 13.17 -22.43
CA THR A 480 -33.36 13.31 -21.22
C THR A 480 -32.41 12.13 -21.08
N HIS A 481 -31.16 12.44 -20.81
CA HIS A 481 -30.09 11.44 -20.61
C HIS A 481 -29.40 11.63 -19.28
N THR A 482 -28.96 10.51 -18.69
CA THR A 482 -28.23 10.47 -17.43
C THR A 482 -26.82 9.95 -17.64
N VAL A 483 -25.83 10.54 -16.94
CA VAL A 483 -24.44 10.11 -17.02
C VAL A 483 -23.83 10.01 -15.64
N ARG A 484 -23.06 8.95 -15.40
CA ARG A 484 -22.15 8.77 -14.26
C ARG A 484 -20.75 8.56 -14.79
N LEU A 485 -19.76 8.89 -13.97
CA LEU A 485 -18.34 8.77 -14.30
C LEU A 485 -17.60 7.93 -13.28
N ASP A 486 -16.63 7.17 -13.75
CA ASP A 486 -15.53 6.68 -12.95
C ASP A 486 -14.20 6.89 -13.70
N TYR A 487 -13.10 6.33 -13.18
CA TYR A 487 -11.83 6.28 -13.87
C TYR A 487 -11.11 4.96 -13.59
N LEU A 488 -10.24 4.57 -14.51
CA LEU A 488 -9.37 3.43 -14.38
C LEU A 488 -7.94 3.95 -14.23
N LEU A 489 -7.28 3.61 -13.14
CA LEU A 489 -5.85 3.86 -12.95
C LEU A 489 -5.02 2.88 -13.80
N ARG A 490 -3.82 3.29 -14.20
CA ARG A 490 -2.91 2.42 -14.99
C ARG A 490 -2.58 1.11 -14.28
N GLU A 491 -2.60 1.11 -12.96
CA GLU A 491 -2.42 -0.08 -12.11
C GLU A 491 -3.66 -0.98 -11.99
N GLY A 492 -4.78 -0.62 -12.66
CA GLY A 492 -6.00 -1.44 -12.74
C GLY A 492 -7.09 -1.14 -11.70
N ARG A 493 -6.85 -0.24 -10.72
CA ARG A 493 -7.89 0.15 -9.73
C ARG A 493 -8.92 1.09 -10.35
N ARG A 494 -10.17 0.98 -9.89
CA ARG A 494 -11.33 1.77 -10.32
C ARG A 494 -12.20 2.14 -9.12
N PRO A 495 -12.57 3.43 -8.92
CA PRO A 495 -13.50 3.83 -7.85
C PRO A 495 -14.94 3.46 -8.19
N ALA A 496 -15.83 3.64 -7.22
CA ALA A 496 -17.26 3.64 -7.50
C ALA A 496 -17.62 4.81 -8.44
N PRO A 497 -18.59 4.64 -9.36
CA PRO A 497 -19.04 5.71 -10.23
C PRO A 497 -19.57 6.92 -9.45
N SER A 498 -19.43 8.11 -10.04
CA SER A 498 -19.95 9.38 -9.49
C SER A 498 -21.46 9.35 -9.28
N VAL A 499 -21.97 10.35 -8.57
CA VAL A 499 -23.40 10.67 -8.60
C VAL A 499 -23.81 10.98 -10.05
N ALA A 500 -25.02 10.57 -10.44
CA ALA A 500 -25.55 10.81 -11.77
C ALA A 500 -25.85 12.30 -11.98
N ALA A 501 -25.53 12.80 -13.15
CA ALA A 501 -26.06 14.07 -13.68
C ALA A 501 -27.04 13.79 -14.82
N SER A 502 -27.97 14.71 -15.06
CA SER A 502 -28.96 14.59 -16.13
C SER A 502 -29.03 15.87 -16.93
N ALA A 503 -29.19 15.73 -18.23
CA ALA A 503 -29.51 16.86 -19.14
C ALA A 503 -30.46 16.40 -20.24
N LYS A 504 -31.18 17.37 -20.78
CA LYS A 504 -32.08 17.18 -21.90
C LYS A 504 -31.43 17.77 -23.15
N THR A 505 -31.45 17.07 -24.30
CA THR A 505 -31.09 17.64 -25.60
C THR A 505 -32.03 18.81 -25.93
N TRP A 506 -31.56 19.76 -26.74
CA TRP A 506 -32.45 20.80 -27.23
C TRP A 506 -33.60 20.19 -28.05
N GLY A 507 -34.74 20.91 -28.07
CA GLY A 507 -35.90 20.58 -28.86
C GLY A 507 -35.71 20.79 -30.35
N GLU A 508 -36.81 20.84 -31.10
CA GLU A 508 -36.80 21.13 -32.52
C GLU A 508 -36.50 22.62 -32.77
N ASP A 509 -36.09 22.95 -33.98
CA ASP A 509 -35.93 24.28 -34.55
C ASP A 509 -36.98 24.39 -35.66
N ALA A 510 -38.19 24.78 -35.30
CA ALA A 510 -39.35 24.75 -36.20
C ALA A 510 -39.34 25.91 -37.18
N ASN A 511 -38.67 27.01 -36.87
CA ASN A 511 -38.52 28.17 -37.72
C ASN A 511 -37.25 28.14 -38.59
N PHE A 512 -36.38 27.12 -38.42
CA PHE A 512 -35.15 26.87 -39.19
C PHE A 512 -34.16 28.04 -39.16
N ASP A 513 -34.08 28.78 -38.05
CA ASP A 513 -33.16 29.91 -37.91
C ASP A 513 -31.78 29.52 -37.35
N GLY A 514 -31.60 28.25 -36.99
CA GLY A 514 -30.38 27.68 -36.43
C GLY A 514 -30.31 27.70 -34.92
N LEU A 515 -31.35 28.17 -34.23
CA LEU A 515 -31.52 28.16 -32.79
C LEU A 515 -32.67 27.23 -32.40
N PRO A 516 -32.49 26.29 -31.46
CA PRO A 516 -33.60 25.46 -30.99
C PRO A 516 -34.70 26.29 -30.34
N ASP A 517 -35.96 25.96 -30.62
CA ASP A 517 -37.13 26.68 -30.10
C ASP A 517 -37.13 26.76 -28.55
N ASP A 518 -36.77 25.70 -27.86
CA ASP A 518 -36.73 25.67 -26.42
C ASP A 518 -35.53 26.46 -25.84
N TRP A 519 -34.43 26.67 -26.60
CA TRP A 519 -33.36 27.59 -26.22
C TRP A 519 -33.86 29.05 -26.37
N GLN A 520 -34.54 29.38 -27.46
CA GLN A 520 -35.14 30.70 -27.63
C GLN A 520 -36.21 30.99 -26.58
N ALA A 521 -37.06 29.99 -26.28
CA ALA A 521 -38.09 30.10 -25.26
C ALA A 521 -37.51 30.31 -23.84
N LYS A 522 -36.36 29.73 -23.54
CA LYS A 522 -35.65 29.92 -22.27
C LYS A 522 -35.30 31.39 -22.01
N TYR A 523 -34.93 32.15 -23.02
CA TYR A 523 -34.45 33.54 -22.87
C TYR A 523 -35.54 34.59 -23.19
N TRP A 524 -36.45 34.32 -24.14
CA TRP A 524 -37.44 35.29 -24.61
C TRP A 524 -38.89 34.87 -24.37
N GLY A 525 -39.12 33.74 -23.70
CA GLY A 525 -40.46 33.21 -23.42
C GLY A 525 -41.07 32.41 -24.58
N ASN A 526 -42.26 31.84 -24.34
CA ASN A 526 -42.87 30.83 -25.23
C ASN A 526 -43.62 31.41 -26.45
N ASP A 527 -43.47 32.68 -26.76
CA ASP A 527 -44.13 33.32 -27.92
C ASP A 527 -43.14 33.47 -29.09
N PRO A 528 -43.20 32.60 -30.13
CA PRO A 528 -42.22 32.61 -31.21
C PRO A 528 -42.19 33.93 -32.01
N SER A 529 -43.26 34.71 -31.98
CA SER A 529 -43.30 35.99 -32.67
C SER A 529 -42.42 37.07 -32.03
N LYS A 530 -41.91 36.82 -30.82
CA LYS A 530 -41.05 37.73 -30.07
C LYS A 530 -39.60 37.28 -30.02
N TRP A 531 -39.27 36.15 -30.62
CA TRP A 531 -37.90 35.67 -30.63
C TRP A 531 -37.05 36.50 -31.58
N PRO A 532 -35.91 37.05 -31.13
CA PRO A 532 -34.96 37.72 -32.00
C PRO A 532 -34.35 36.74 -33.00
N SER A 533 -33.90 37.27 -34.13
CA SER A 533 -33.19 36.49 -35.15
C SER A 533 -31.86 35.93 -34.59
N ALA A 534 -31.39 34.82 -35.12
CA ALA A 534 -30.09 34.24 -34.83
C ALA A 534 -28.91 35.22 -35.10
N SER A 535 -29.08 36.15 -36.02
CA SER A 535 -28.09 37.19 -36.37
C SER A 535 -28.16 38.45 -35.49
N ASP A 536 -29.19 38.61 -34.67
CA ASP A 536 -29.35 39.79 -33.81
C ASP A 536 -28.41 39.70 -32.61
N ASP A 537 -27.96 40.85 -32.13
CA ASP A 537 -27.25 41.07 -30.89
C ASP A 537 -28.25 41.62 -29.86
N SER A 538 -28.82 40.73 -29.04
CA SER A 538 -29.97 41.08 -28.19
C SER A 538 -29.62 41.92 -26.97
N ASP A 539 -28.40 41.86 -26.48
CA ASP A 539 -27.93 42.58 -25.29
C ASP A 539 -26.88 43.66 -25.59
N GLY A 540 -26.46 43.79 -26.85
CA GLY A 540 -25.60 44.87 -27.34
C GLY A 540 -24.11 44.70 -27.00
N ASP A 541 -23.62 43.47 -26.78
CA ASP A 541 -22.22 43.19 -26.42
C ASP A 541 -21.32 42.96 -27.64
N GLY A 542 -21.87 42.93 -28.85
CA GLY A 542 -21.17 42.72 -30.13
C GLY A 542 -21.13 41.26 -30.58
N VAL A 543 -21.85 40.35 -29.92
CA VAL A 543 -21.95 38.92 -30.25
C VAL A 543 -23.38 38.58 -30.61
N SER A 544 -23.58 37.87 -31.73
CA SER A 544 -24.96 37.52 -32.16
C SER A 544 -25.52 36.35 -31.33
N ASN A 545 -26.84 36.24 -31.24
CA ASN A 545 -27.55 35.18 -30.53
C ASN A 545 -27.07 33.78 -30.94
N LEU A 546 -26.79 33.55 -32.24
CA LEU A 546 -26.20 32.29 -32.70
C LEU A 546 -24.77 32.07 -32.19
N GLN A 547 -23.95 33.12 -32.17
CA GLN A 547 -22.58 32.99 -31.63
C GLN A 547 -22.60 32.70 -30.13
N GLU A 548 -23.53 33.27 -29.40
CA GLU A 548 -23.72 33.01 -27.99
C GLU A 548 -24.24 31.60 -27.71
N PHE A 549 -25.20 31.13 -28.47
CA PHE A 549 -25.64 29.73 -28.45
C PHE A 549 -24.44 28.78 -28.64
N LEU A 550 -23.58 29.09 -29.62
CA LEU A 550 -22.39 28.30 -29.90
C LEU A 550 -21.34 28.43 -28.79
N ALA A 551 -21.15 29.58 -28.21
CA ALA A 551 -20.22 29.83 -27.10
C ALA A 551 -20.73 29.31 -25.76
N GLY A 552 -22.07 29.17 -25.61
CA GLY A 552 -22.72 28.79 -24.32
C GLY A 552 -22.86 29.98 -23.38
N THR A 553 -22.90 31.20 -23.91
CA THR A 553 -23.14 32.45 -23.20
C THR A 553 -24.63 32.78 -23.10
N ASP A 554 -24.99 33.82 -22.38
CA ASP A 554 -26.37 34.25 -22.14
C ASP A 554 -26.69 35.45 -23.02
N PRO A 555 -27.56 35.30 -24.06
CA PRO A 555 -27.84 36.34 -25.07
C PRO A 555 -28.64 37.52 -24.53
N THR A 556 -28.95 37.55 -23.27
CA THR A 556 -29.66 38.65 -22.60
C THR A 556 -28.79 39.40 -21.59
N ASN A 557 -27.49 39.06 -21.50
CA ASN A 557 -26.57 39.59 -20.53
C ASN A 557 -25.23 39.98 -21.15
N ALA A 558 -25.05 41.24 -21.51
CA ALA A 558 -23.84 41.81 -22.12
C ALA A 558 -22.50 41.57 -21.36
N ARG A 559 -22.55 40.99 -20.17
CA ARG A 559 -21.36 40.56 -19.45
C ARG A 559 -21.02 39.08 -19.65
N SER A 560 -21.92 38.29 -20.20
CA SER A 560 -21.79 36.86 -20.47
C SER A 560 -21.17 36.60 -21.82
N VAL A 561 -20.00 37.09 -22.10
CA VAL A 561 -19.31 37.00 -23.38
C VAL A 561 -17.96 36.32 -23.26
N LEU A 562 -17.63 35.48 -24.26
CA LEU A 562 -16.33 34.79 -24.32
C LEU A 562 -15.24 35.77 -24.81
N ARG A 563 -14.69 36.57 -23.91
CA ARG A 563 -13.60 37.52 -24.21
C ARG A 563 -12.25 36.89 -24.06
N THR A 564 -11.36 37.11 -25.02
CA THR A 564 -9.97 36.64 -25.00
C THR A 564 -9.03 37.82 -24.88
N ARG A 565 -8.04 37.73 -24.01
CA ARG A 565 -7.00 38.75 -23.80
C ARG A 565 -5.64 38.10 -23.80
N VAL A 566 -4.65 38.72 -24.43
CA VAL A 566 -3.25 38.30 -24.38
C VAL A 566 -2.48 39.35 -23.61
N ALA A 567 -1.78 38.94 -22.57
CA ALA A 567 -1.01 39.84 -21.70
C ALA A 567 0.31 39.20 -21.28
N ASP A 568 1.36 40.02 -21.12
CA ASP A 568 2.59 39.65 -20.42
C ASP A 568 2.55 40.26 -19.00
N ASN A 569 2.66 39.43 -17.99
CA ASN A 569 2.66 39.85 -16.59
C ASN A 569 4.06 39.80 -15.96
N GLY A 570 5.13 39.78 -16.77
CA GLY A 570 6.54 39.67 -16.30
C GLY A 570 6.99 38.25 -15.98
N GLN A 571 6.09 37.27 -16.12
CA GLN A 571 6.39 35.82 -16.01
C GLN A 571 6.15 35.09 -17.33
N GLY A 572 6.00 35.84 -18.44
CA GLY A 572 5.71 35.34 -19.77
C GLY A 572 4.31 35.68 -20.27
N TRP A 573 4.11 35.45 -21.57
CA TRP A 573 2.86 35.74 -22.23
C TRP A 573 1.77 34.76 -21.84
N ARG A 574 0.57 35.27 -21.52
CA ARG A 574 -0.63 34.47 -21.23
C ARG A 574 -1.79 34.84 -22.09
N VAL A 575 -2.56 33.83 -22.50
CA VAL A 575 -3.90 33.98 -23.03
C VAL A 575 -4.89 33.82 -21.87
N HIS A 576 -5.68 34.82 -21.58
CA HIS A 576 -6.76 34.83 -20.61
C HIS A 576 -8.09 34.85 -21.31
N TRP A 577 -9.12 34.21 -20.76
CA TRP A 577 -10.48 34.30 -21.27
C TRP A 577 -11.53 34.26 -20.17
N ASP A 578 -12.68 34.87 -20.45
CA ASP A 578 -13.86 34.73 -19.62
C ASP A 578 -14.47 33.35 -19.91
N ALA A 579 -14.66 32.52 -18.89
CA ALA A 579 -15.09 31.13 -19.04
C ALA A 579 -16.45 30.91 -18.37
N GLN A 580 -17.19 29.92 -18.83
CA GLN A 580 -18.37 29.43 -18.12
C GLN A 580 -17.97 28.14 -17.33
N PRO A 581 -18.21 28.07 -16.01
CA PRO A 581 -17.88 26.90 -15.22
C PRO A 581 -18.51 25.62 -15.79
N GLY A 582 -17.70 24.56 -15.87
CA GLY A 582 -18.14 23.28 -16.40
C GLY A 582 -18.00 23.12 -17.92
N LEU A 583 -17.74 24.19 -18.69
CA LEU A 583 -17.47 24.08 -20.11
C LEU A 583 -16.01 23.76 -20.40
N VAL A 584 -15.73 23.18 -21.55
CA VAL A 584 -14.39 22.86 -22.03
C VAL A 584 -14.00 23.76 -23.17
N TYR A 585 -12.81 24.32 -23.11
CA TYR A 585 -12.29 25.27 -24.09
C TYR A 585 -11.00 24.75 -24.72
N MET A 586 -10.83 25.04 -26.01
CA MET A 586 -9.61 24.81 -26.77
C MET A 586 -9.02 26.16 -27.17
N ILE A 587 -7.74 26.33 -26.89
CA ILE A 587 -6.96 27.47 -27.34
C ILE A 587 -6.42 27.15 -28.72
N GLN A 588 -6.55 28.07 -29.66
CA GLN A 588 -5.99 27.94 -30.99
C GLN A 588 -5.13 29.16 -31.34
N SER A 589 -4.04 28.92 -32.06
CA SER A 589 -3.16 29.95 -32.61
C SER A 589 -3.15 29.93 -34.11
N SER A 590 -2.94 31.09 -34.71
CA SER A 590 -2.83 31.28 -36.16
C SER A 590 -1.78 32.33 -36.49
N PRO A 591 -0.95 32.14 -37.51
CA PRO A 591 -0.08 33.18 -38.03
C PRO A 591 -0.76 34.16 -38.98
N ASP A 592 -1.91 33.77 -39.58
CA ASP A 592 -2.54 34.42 -40.74
C ASP A 592 -4.06 34.63 -40.60
N LEU A 593 -4.66 34.25 -39.45
CA LEU A 593 -6.11 34.26 -39.21
C LEU A 593 -6.92 33.27 -40.08
N ALA A 594 -6.28 32.52 -40.95
CA ALA A 594 -6.89 31.53 -41.82
C ALA A 594 -6.67 30.10 -41.32
N THR A 595 -5.43 29.78 -40.97
CA THR A 595 -5.05 28.45 -40.51
C THR A 595 -4.93 28.44 -38.99
N TRP A 596 -5.71 27.58 -38.30
CA TRP A 596 -5.74 27.51 -36.85
C TRP A 596 -5.24 26.18 -36.34
N THR A 597 -4.33 26.21 -35.37
CA THR A 597 -3.76 25.02 -34.72
C THR A 597 -4.02 25.06 -33.22
N ASN A 598 -4.28 23.90 -32.63
CA ASN A 598 -4.51 23.78 -31.18
C ASN A 598 -3.24 24.07 -30.39
N VAL A 599 -3.36 24.84 -29.32
CA VAL A 599 -2.30 25.14 -28.36
C VAL A 599 -2.55 24.34 -27.06
N GLY A 600 -1.85 23.23 -26.89
CA GLY A 600 -2.04 22.35 -25.75
C GLY A 600 -3.31 21.49 -25.83
N LEU A 601 -3.76 21.00 -24.69
CA LEU A 601 -4.96 20.17 -24.54
C LEU A 601 -6.19 21.05 -24.25
N ALA A 602 -7.38 20.48 -24.50
CA ALA A 602 -8.63 21.09 -24.09
C ALA A 602 -8.68 21.25 -22.55
N ARG A 603 -9.27 22.34 -22.08
CA ARG A 603 -9.27 22.73 -20.67
C ARG A 603 -10.68 22.82 -20.11
N PHE A 604 -10.94 22.11 -19.03
CA PHE A 604 -12.16 22.25 -18.24
C PHE A 604 -12.10 23.52 -17.40
N ALA A 605 -13.11 24.37 -17.51
CA ALA A 605 -13.21 25.60 -16.72
C ALA A 605 -13.83 25.31 -15.34
N ALA A 606 -13.05 25.41 -14.30
CA ALA A 606 -13.53 25.28 -12.91
C ALA A 606 -14.17 26.60 -12.39
N GLY A 607 -13.94 27.73 -13.06
CA GLY A 607 -14.40 29.06 -12.67
C GLY A 607 -14.80 29.93 -13.86
N THR A 608 -15.09 31.21 -13.59
CA THR A 608 -15.54 32.17 -14.58
C THR A 608 -14.43 32.81 -15.40
N ASN A 609 -13.18 32.44 -15.18
CA ASN A 609 -12.03 32.83 -15.97
C ASN A 609 -10.98 31.72 -15.95
N ASP A 610 -10.17 31.62 -16.99
CA ASP A 610 -9.03 30.72 -17.09
C ASP A 610 -7.89 31.37 -17.88
N SER A 611 -6.69 30.79 -17.81
CA SER A 611 -5.53 31.30 -18.56
C SER A 611 -4.51 30.20 -18.83
N ILE A 612 -3.74 30.37 -19.90
CA ILE A 612 -2.62 29.49 -20.25
C ILE A 612 -1.36 30.31 -20.57
N LEU A 613 -0.21 29.82 -20.10
CA LEU A 613 1.08 30.34 -20.53
C LEU A 613 1.33 29.92 -21.98
N ILE A 614 1.76 30.85 -22.82
CA ILE A 614 2.08 30.62 -24.23
C ILE A 614 3.52 31.06 -24.53
N ASN A 615 4.14 30.38 -25.49
CA ASN A 615 5.40 30.80 -26.08
C ASN A 615 5.12 31.27 -27.52
N PRO A 616 4.93 32.57 -27.73
CA PRO A 616 4.66 33.09 -29.08
C PRO A 616 5.83 32.74 -30.02
N ALA A 617 5.50 32.25 -31.22
CA ALA A 617 6.51 32.10 -32.27
C ALA A 617 7.06 33.47 -32.67
N ALA A 618 8.30 33.51 -33.18
CA ALA A 618 8.86 34.73 -33.72
C ALA A 618 7.99 35.24 -34.88
N GLY A 619 7.41 36.45 -34.77
CA GLY A 619 6.52 37.06 -35.71
C GLY A 619 5.13 37.36 -35.13
N ARG A 620 4.11 37.54 -36.01
CA ARG A 620 2.74 37.77 -35.58
C ARG A 620 2.08 36.42 -35.22
N SER A 621 1.43 36.37 -34.06
CA SER A 621 0.59 35.24 -33.66
C SER A 621 -0.76 35.75 -33.18
N PHE A 622 -1.81 35.16 -33.68
CA PHE A 622 -3.20 35.42 -33.26
C PHE A 622 -3.68 34.25 -32.42
N TYR A 623 -4.52 34.53 -31.43
CA TYR A 623 -5.09 33.53 -30.55
C TYR A 623 -6.61 33.63 -30.50
N ARG A 624 -7.29 32.51 -30.48
CA ARG A 624 -8.72 32.45 -30.20
C ARG A 624 -9.05 31.32 -29.23
N ILE A 625 -10.13 31.48 -28.51
CA ILE A 625 -10.70 30.45 -27.65
C ILE A 625 -11.96 29.93 -28.32
N VAL A 626 -12.08 28.63 -28.41
CA VAL A 626 -13.29 27.98 -28.91
C VAL A 626 -13.81 27.00 -27.87
N ARG A 627 -15.14 26.99 -27.67
CA ARG A 627 -15.77 25.97 -26.85
C ARG A 627 -15.69 24.62 -27.57
N VAL A 628 -15.34 23.56 -26.86
CA VAL A 628 -15.36 22.19 -27.41
C VAL A 628 -16.81 21.71 -27.51
N ARG A 629 -17.24 21.27 -28.70
CA ARG A 629 -18.63 20.91 -29.04
C ARG A 629 -18.70 19.55 -29.73
#